data_a95818032828c18f6b646355b5f72ad3
#
_entry.id   a95818032828c18f6b646355b5f72ad3
#
_cell.length_a   1.000
_cell.length_b   1.000
_cell.length_c   1.000
_cell.angle_alpha   90.00
_cell.angle_beta   90.00
_cell.angle_gamma   90.00
#
_symmetry.space_group_name_H-M   'P 1'
#
loop_
_entity.id
_entity.type
_entity.pdbx_description
1 polymer ?
#
loop_
_entity_poly.entity_id
_entity_poly.type
_entity_poly.pdbx_seq_one_letter_code
_entity_poly.pdbx_strand_id
1 'polypeptide(L)'
;EMLRSLVGSEMCIRDRAAETDAAESAAPSRLRKALPAVAGVVVLALLAVLAGRWLRSLDPVADFIATYDGHPVLPEGTPEGMPWWMGWQHFLNMFLMVLIIRTGLQIRHETRPPANFTPTKDGLFSARGNTPKKFSLTIWTHQALDALWLLNGVIFVVLLIVTGHWARIVPTDPHVFQHALSAGIQYLSLDWPTENGWVHYNALQMLSYALVVFVAAPLAALTGWRMSSWFPTEAKGLNKAFPMEVARKVHFPVMVFFVAFIVVHVFLVAFTGLLTNLNHMYTSRGGATDAWGLVVFLVSVAVTAAAWFFLKPAFTAPVASRFGTVGR
;
A
#
# COMPACT_ATOMS: atom_id res chain seq x y z
N GLU A 1 9.21 -64.65 -25.59
CA GLU A 1 8.36 -63.64 -24.91
C GLU A 1 9.00 -63.14 -23.60
N MET A 2 9.72 -64.01 -22.82
CA MET A 2 10.36 -63.67 -21.56
C MET A 2 11.53 -62.64 -21.69
N LEU A 3 12.28 -62.70 -22.80
CA LEU A 3 13.42 -61.77 -23.06
C LEU A 3 12.99 -60.35 -23.46
N ARG A 4 11.76 -60.13 -23.99
CA ARG A 4 11.24 -58.79 -24.32
C ARG A 4 10.75 -58.03 -23.09
N SER A 5 10.32 -58.73 -22.04
CA SER A 5 9.84 -58.09 -20.78
C SER A 5 10.99 -57.55 -19.95
N LEU A 6 12.18 -58.16 -19.96
CA LEU A 6 13.35 -57.72 -19.22
C LEU A 6 14.00 -56.44 -19.81
N VAL A 7 14.04 -56.35 -21.16
CA VAL A 7 14.62 -55.18 -21.82
C VAL A 7 13.75 -53.95 -21.61
N GLY A 8 12.41 -54.09 -21.56
CA GLY A 8 11.52 -52.99 -21.26
C GLY A 8 11.61 -52.43 -19.84
N SER A 9 11.87 -53.30 -18.86
CA SER A 9 12.02 -52.89 -17.45
C SER A 9 13.34 -52.17 -17.18
N GLU A 10 14.42 -52.59 -17.82
CA GLU A 10 15.74 -51.94 -17.70
C GLU A 10 15.76 -50.55 -18.34
N MET A 11 15.03 -50.38 -19.46
CA MET A 11 14.92 -49.07 -20.16
C MET A 11 14.10 -48.06 -19.33
N CYS A 12 13.00 -48.51 -18.70
CA CYS A 12 12.21 -47.64 -17.81
C CYS A 12 12.95 -47.24 -16.52
N ILE A 13 13.83 -48.11 -16.00
CA ILE A 13 14.65 -47.81 -14.82
C ILE A 13 15.78 -46.84 -15.16
N ARG A 14 16.36 -46.96 -16.34
CA ARG A 14 17.39 -46.03 -16.82
C ARG A 14 16.84 -44.63 -17.13
N ASP A 15 15.67 -44.54 -17.72
CA ASP A 15 15.01 -43.24 -17.96
C ASP A 15 14.59 -42.56 -16.64
N ARG A 16 14.14 -43.32 -15.64
CA ARG A 16 13.86 -42.79 -14.29
C ARG A 16 15.12 -42.36 -13.53
N ALA A 17 16.24 -43.06 -13.66
CA ALA A 17 17.50 -42.63 -13.09
C ALA A 17 18.05 -41.38 -13.77
N ALA A 18 17.92 -41.27 -15.10
CA ALA A 18 18.29 -40.06 -15.85
C ALA A 18 17.39 -38.83 -15.53
N GLU A 19 16.10 -39.06 -15.27
CA GLU A 19 15.19 -38.00 -14.81
C GLU A 19 15.48 -37.53 -13.38
N THR A 20 15.88 -38.47 -12.47
CA THR A 20 16.30 -38.11 -11.10
C THR A 20 17.65 -37.40 -11.08
N ASP A 21 18.62 -37.80 -11.88
CA ASP A 21 19.90 -37.09 -12.01
C ASP A 21 19.76 -35.73 -12.72
N ALA A 22 18.84 -35.60 -13.65
CA ALA A 22 18.51 -34.30 -14.27
C ALA A 22 17.75 -33.36 -13.32
N ALA A 23 16.95 -33.90 -12.39
CA ALA A 23 16.29 -33.11 -11.35
C ALA A 23 17.24 -32.68 -10.24
N GLU A 24 18.35 -33.36 -10.05
CA GLU A 24 19.38 -33.06 -9.04
C GLU A 24 20.45 -32.08 -9.54
N SER A 25 20.54 -31.81 -10.86
CA SER A 25 21.24 -30.63 -11.39
C SER A 25 20.38 -29.39 -11.23
N ALA A 26 19.94 -29.15 -10.00
CA ALA A 26 19.05 -28.06 -9.61
C ALA A 26 19.60 -26.72 -10.12
N ALA A 27 18.84 -26.07 -10.95
CA ALA A 27 19.02 -24.65 -11.24
C ALA A 27 19.26 -23.91 -9.91
N PRO A 28 20.29 -23.05 -9.80
CA PRO A 28 20.66 -22.40 -8.55
C PRO A 28 19.42 -21.78 -7.94
N SER A 29 19.08 -22.20 -6.72
CA SER A 29 17.85 -21.83 -6.03
C SER A 29 17.65 -20.33 -6.18
N ARG A 30 16.41 -19.89 -6.38
CA ARG A 30 16.08 -18.44 -6.52
C ARG A 30 16.72 -17.61 -5.40
N LEU A 31 16.93 -18.22 -4.25
CA LEU A 31 17.66 -17.66 -3.11
C LEU A 31 19.14 -17.37 -3.44
N ARG A 32 19.87 -18.28 -4.10
CA ARG A 32 21.28 -18.05 -4.49
C ARG A 32 21.43 -16.93 -5.52
N LYS A 33 20.44 -16.73 -6.41
CA LYS A 33 20.43 -15.62 -7.36
C LYS A 33 20.06 -14.29 -6.71
N ALA A 34 19.27 -14.30 -5.64
CA ALA A 34 18.89 -13.09 -4.89
C ALA A 34 19.98 -12.61 -3.93
N LEU A 35 20.86 -13.50 -3.46
CA LEU A 35 21.89 -13.18 -2.46
C LEU A 35 22.81 -12.00 -2.84
N PRO A 36 23.38 -11.92 -4.07
CA PRO A 36 24.21 -10.78 -4.46
C PRO A 36 23.43 -9.47 -4.55
N ALA A 37 22.15 -9.51 -4.95
CA ALA A 37 21.30 -8.34 -4.98
C ALA A 37 21.01 -7.84 -3.55
N VAL A 38 20.69 -8.73 -2.63
CA VAL A 38 20.48 -8.40 -1.21
C VAL A 38 21.78 -7.85 -0.60
N ALA A 39 22.92 -8.51 -0.83
CA ALA A 39 24.22 -8.01 -0.36
C ALA A 39 24.53 -6.61 -0.92
N GLY A 40 24.26 -6.36 -2.20
CA GLY A 40 24.41 -5.05 -2.81
C GLY A 40 23.54 -3.98 -2.16
N VAL A 41 22.29 -4.28 -1.87
CA VAL A 41 21.36 -3.37 -1.15
C VAL A 41 21.89 -3.06 0.25
N VAL A 42 22.35 -4.08 0.99
CA VAL A 42 22.92 -3.88 2.34
C VAL A 42 24.16 -3.00 2.30
N VAL A 43 25.08 -3.25 1.35
CA VAL A 43 26.28 -2.41 1.18
C VAL A 43 25.90 -0.97 0.84
N LEU A 44 24.96 -0.75 -0.07
CA LEU A 44 24.48 0.59 -0.42
C LEU A 44 23.84 1.29 0.79
N ALA A 45 23.06 0.58 1.58
CA ALA A 45 22.46 1.12 2.80
C ALA A 45 23.55 1.54 3.83
N LEU A 46 24.56 0.70 4.03
CA LEU A 46 25.69 1.03 4.92
C LEU A 46 26.47 2.23 4.42
N LEU A 47 26.77 2.31 3.11
CA LEU A 47 27.43 3.47 2.51
C LEU A 47 26.59 4.75 2.66
N ALA A 48 25.28 4.65 2.50
CA ALA A 48 24.36 5.76 2.68
C ALA A 48 24.37 6.28 4.14
N VAL A 49 24.37 5.36 5.12
CA VAL A 49 24.49 5.71 6.55
C VAL A 49 25.83 6.38 6.84
N LEU A 50 26.93 5.83 6.34
CA LEU A 50 28.26 6.44 6.52
C LEU A 50 28.34 7.83 5.88
N ALA A 51 27.77 8.00 4.68
CA ALA A 51 27.68 9.30 4.03
C ALA A 51 26.83 10.29 4.83
N GLY A 52 25.67 9.86 5.37
CA GLY A 52 24.85 10.68 6.24
C GLY A 52 25.57 11.16 7.50
N ARG A 53 26.29 10.24 8.18
CA ARG A 53 27.13 10.57 9.34
C ARG A 53 28.25 11.53 9.01
N TRP A 54 28.92 11.29 7.88
CA TRP A 54 29.97 12.20 7.40
C TRP A 54 29.40 13.60 7.08
N LEU A 55 28.28 13.69 6.36
CA LEU A 55 27.63 14.96 6.08
C LEU A 55 27.32 15.74 7.36
N ARG A 56 26.79 15.08 8.40
CA ARG A 56 26.49 15.73 9.67
C ARG A 56 27.72 16.21 10.44
N SER A 57 28.89 15.65 10.19
CA SER A 57 30.15 16.10 10.80
C SER A 57 30.72 17.39 10.18
N LEU A 58 30.15 17.85 9.07
CA LEU A 58 30.53 19.10 8.42
C LEU A 58 29.85 20.28 9.11
N ASP A 59 30.60 21.29 9.55
CA ASP A 59 30.08 22.47 10.25
C ASP A 59 28.89 23.13 9.52
N PRO A 60 28.94 23.37 8.17
CA PRO A 60 27.81 23.97 7.48
C PRO A 60 26.52 23.14 7.52
N VAL A 61 26.64 21.81 7.58
CA VAL A 61 25.49 20.90 7.67
C VAL A 61 24.96 20.83 9.11
N ALA A 62 25.85 20.84 10.09
CA ALA A 62 25.48 20.92 11.49
C ALA A 62 24.73 22.23 11.79
N ASP A 63 25.21 23.38 11.29
CA ASP A 63 24.56 24.69 11.42
C ASP A 63 23.21 24.73 10.70
N PHE A 64 23.11 24.08 9.51
CA PHE A 64 21.85 23.93 8.80
C PHE A 64 20.83 23.13 9.59
N ILE A 65 21.23 22.00 10.18
CA ILE A 65 20.35 21.16 11.01
C ILE A 65 19.98 21.91 12.32
N ALA A 66 20.88 22.69 12.87
CA ALA A 66 20.56 23.52 14.06
C ALA A 66 19.56 24.64 13.75
N THR A 67 19.59 25.17 12.51
CA THR A 67 18.66 26.23 12.06
C THR A 67 17.30 25.64 11.66
N TYR A 68 17.31 24.49 10.98
CA TYR A 68 16.15 23.76 10.49
C TYR A 68 16.16 22.36 11.09
N ASP A 69 15.66 22.24 12.32
CA ASP A 69 15.77 21.00 13.15
C ASP A 69 14.98 19.79 12.66
N GLY A 70 14.16 19.98 11.63
CA GLY A 70 13.26 18.94 11.08
C GLY A 70 11.80 19.19 11.44
N HIS A 71 11.49 20.12 12.36
CA HIS A 71 10.13 20.37 12.82
C HIS A 71 9.58 21.69 12.24
N PRO A 72 8.64 21.61 11.27
CA PRO A 72 8.03 22.81 10.70
C PRO A 72 7.12 23.49 11.74
N VAL A 73 7.00 24.81 11.66
CA VAL A 73 6.07 25.56 12.50
C VAL A 73 4.62 25.23 12.12
N LEU A 74 3.84 24.80 13.10
CA LEU A 74 2.41 24.51 12.90
C LEU A 74 1.57 25.79 13.14
N PRO A 75 0.40 25.90 12.47
CA PRO A 75 -0.57 26.95 12.77
C PRO A 75 -0.96 26.97 14.24
N GLU A 76 -1.19 28.16 14.77
CA GLU A 76 -1.66 28.33 16.15
C GLU A 76 -3.00 27.58 16.36
N GLY A 77 -3.13 26.91 17.49
CA GLY A 77 -4.30 26.10 17.82
C GLY A 77 -4.37 24.75 17.12
N THR A 78 -3.29 24.30 16.46
CA THR A 78 -3.25 22.93 15.90
C THR A 78 -3.47 21.90 17.02
N PRO A 79 -4.45 20.99 16.89
CA PRO A 79 -4.74 20.02 17.93
C PRO A 79 -3.63 18.98 18.08
N GLU A 80 -3.29 18.66 19.32
CA GLU A 80 -2.38 17.57 19.67
C GLU A 80 -3.11 16.23 19.72
N GLY A 81 -2.33 15.17 19.63
CA GLY A 81 -2.81 13.82 19.83
C GLY A 81 -3.39 13.16 18.57
N MET A 82 -3.77 11.91 18.77
CA MET A 82 -4.45 11.09 17.76
C MET A 82 -5.83 10.70 18.32
N PRO A 83 -6.92 11.36 17.91
CA PRO A 83 -8.25 11.06 18.39
C PRO A 83 -8.67 9.64 17.95
N TRP A 84 -9.60 9.02 18.69
CA TRP A 84 -10.06 7.65 18.46
C TRP A 84 -10.54 7.38 17.02
N TRP A 85 -11.15 8.38 16.36
CA TRP A 85 -11.58 8.25 14.98
C TRP A 85 -10.41 8.03 14.02
N MET A 86 -9.22 8.58 14.33
CA MET A 86 -8.02 8.40 13.50
C MET A 86 -7.55 6.95 13.51
N GLY A 87 -7.60 6.27 14.66
CA GLY A 87 -7.30 4.84 14.76
C GLY A 87 -8.24 3.98 13.90
N TRP A 88 -9.55 4.27 13.91
CA TRP A 88 -10.52 3.59 13.04
C TRP A 88 -10.27 3.86 11.56
N GLN A 89 -10.00 5.09 11.19
CA GLN A 89 -9.67 5.47 9.82
C GLN A 89 -8.38 4.78 9.35
N HIS A 90 -7.38 4.70 10.21
CA HIS A 90 -6.13 4.01 9.91
C HIS A 90 -6.36 2.50 9.74
N PHE A 91 -7.12 1.86 10.62
CA PHE A 91 -7.47 0.45 10.49
C PHE A 91 -8.22 0.18 9.18
N LEU A 92 -9.28 0.93 8.87
CA LEU A 92 -10.05 0.77 7.64
C LEU A 92 -9.20 1.00 6.39
N ASN A 93 -8.30 2.00 6.42
CA ASN A 93 -7.39 2.24 5.32
C ASN A 93 -6.41 1.08 5.13
N MET A 94 -5.80 0.56 6.20
CA MET A 94 -4.94 -0.62 6.14
C MET A 94 -5.70 -1.84 5.59
N PHE A 95 -6.87 -2.13 6.13
CA PHE A 95 -7.73 -3.25 5.76
C PHE A 95 -8.10 -3.20 4.28
N LEU A 96 -8.66 -2.08 3.82
CA LEU A 96 -9.10 -1.91 2.43
C LEU A 96 -7.91 -1.89 1.46
N MET A 97 -6.82 -1.17 1.79
CA MET A 97 -5.64 -1.07 0.93
C MET A 97 -5.00 -2.45 0.68
N VAL A 98 -4.85 -3.28 1.71
CA VAL A 98 -4.31 -4.65 1.57
C VAL A 98 -5.17 -5.49 0.63
N LEU A 99 -6.51 -5.41 0.74
CA LEU A 99 -7.43 -6.16 -0.11
C LEU A 99 -7.49 -5.59 -1.55
N ILE A 100 -7.39 -4.27 -1.71
CA ILE A 100 -7.32 -3.60 -3.02
C ILE A 100 -6.03 -3.99 -3.75
N ILE A 101 -4.87 -3.92 -3.10
CA ILE A 101 -3.59 -4.36 -3.68
C ILE A 101 -3.67 -5.82 -4.10
N ARG A 102 -4.20 -6.70 -3.23
CA ARG A 102 -4.38 -8.12 -3.56
C ARG A 102 -5.23 -8.32 -4.83
N THR A 103 -6.40 -7.70 -4.88
CA THR A 103 -7.32 -7.85 -6.03
C THR A 103 -6.73 -7.21 -7.29
N GLY A 104 -6.04 -6.08 -7.18
CA GLY A 104 -5.34 -5.45 -8.30
C GLY A 104 -4.23 -6.34 -8.88
N LEU A 105 -3.42 -6.97 -8.03
CA LEU A 105 -2.42 -7.94 -8.47
C LEU A 105 -3.07 -9.19 -9.08
N GLN A 106 -4.19 -9.66 -8.52
CA GLN A 106 -4.94 -10.77 -9.09
C GLN A 106 -5.45 -10.43 -10.49
N ILE A 107 -6.08 -9.28 -10.71
CA ILE A 107 -6.54 -8.81 -12.03
C ILE A 107 -5.39 -8.81 -13.04
N ARG A 108 -4.21 -8.37 -12.64
CA ARG A 108 -3.04 -8.29 -13.52
C ARG A 108 -2.55 -9.66 -14.01
N HIS A 109 -2.71 -10.71 -13.20
CA HIS A 109 -2.24 -12.07 -13.50
C HIS A 109 -3.37 -13.03 -13.91
N GLU A 110 -4.62 -12.60 -13.83
CA GLU A 110 -5.78 -13.42 -14.13
C GLU A 110 -5.95 -13.62 -15.64
N THR A 111 -5.68 -14.85 -16.12
CA THR A 111 -5.89 -15.23 -17.52
C THR A 111 -7.31 -15.74 -17.79
N ARG A 112 -7.93 -16.36 -16.79
CA ARG A 112 -9.32 -16.87 -16.85
C ARG A 112 -10.03 -16.51 -15.54
N PRO A 113 -11.02 -15.60 -15.58
CA PRO A 113 -11.76 -15.24 -14.39
C PRO A 113 -12.57 -16.43 -13.86
N PRO A 114 -12.62 -16.62 -12.52
CA PRO A 114 -13.38 -17.72 -11.91
C PRO A 114 -14.89 -17.57 -12.11
N ALA A 115 -15.36 -16.35 -12.25
CA ALA A 115 -16.72 -15.97 -12.60
C ALA A 115 -16.74 -14.59 -13.24
N ASN A 116 -17.84 -14.27 -13.92
CA ASN A 116 -18.07 -12.95 -14.52
C ASN A 116 -19.26 -12.28 -13.85
N PHE A 117 -19.26 -10.97 -13.87
CA PHE A 117 -20.33 -10.12 -13.38
C PHE A 117 -20.85 -9.22 -14.49
N THR A 118 -22.19 -9.10 -14.58
CA THR A 118 -22.87 -8.14 -15.44
C THR A 118 -23.75 -7.27 -14.57
N PRO A 119 -23.51 -5.94 -14.48
CA PRO A 119 -24.30 -5.06 -13.62
C PRO A 119 -25.73 -4.94 -14.11
N THR A 120 -26.65 -4.63 -13.19
CA THR A 120 -28.01 -4.21 -13.55
C THR A 120 -27.91 -2.86 -14.28
N LYS A 121 -28.71 -2.68 -15.35
CA LYS A 121 -28.78 -1.42 -16.08
C LYS A 121 -29.17 -0.28 -15.12
N ASP A 122 -28.45 0.82 -15.20
CA ASP A 122 -28.63 1.99 -14.31
C ASP A 122 -28.52 1.67 -12.80
N GLY A 123 -27.93 0.52 -12.46
CA GLY A 123 -27.64 0.10 -11.10
C GLY A 123 -26.35 0.71 -10.54
N LEU A 124 -26.04 0.37 -9.27
CA LEU A 124 -24.91 0.94 -8.54
C LEU A 124 -23.56 0.72 -9.25
N PHE A 125 -23.37 -0.35 -10.01
CA PHE A 125 -22.15 -0.68 -10.74
C PHE A 125 -22.26 -0.44 -12.26
N SER A 126 -23.11 0.49 -12.68
CA SER A 126 -23.24 0.89 -14.08
C SER A 126 -23.43 2.39 -14.17
N ALA A 127 -22.61 3.07 -14.97
CA ALA A 127 -22.82 4.48 -15.23
C ALA A 127 -24.16 4.66 -15.96
N ARG A 128 -24.92 5.71 -15.60
CA ARG A 128 -26.21 6.02 -16.22
C ARG A 128 -26.06 6.18 -17.73
N GLY A 129 -26.93 5.55 -18.50
CA GLY A 129 -26.92 5.55 -19.96
C GLY A 129 -25.93 4.58 -20.59
N ASN A 130 -25.04 3.92 -19.85
CA ASN A 130 -24.18 2.88 -20.37
C ASN A 130 -24.95 1.58 -20.60
N THR A 131 -24.61 0.88 -21.68
CA THR A 131 -25.02 -0.53 -21.84
C THR A 131 -24.21 -1.40 -20.88
N PRO A 132 -24.85 -2.19 -20.00
CA PRO A 132 -24.14 -3.07 -19.10
C PRO A 132 -23.21 -4.04 -19.84
N LYS A 133 -21.94 -4.06 -19.45
CA LYS A 133 -20.93 -4.95 -20.04
C LYS A 133 -20.50 -5.99 -19.02
N LYS A 134 -20.30 -7.22 -19.50
CA LYS A 134 -19.77 -8.34 -18.71
C LYS A 134 -18.29 -8.11 -18.42
N PHE A 135 -17.86 -8.27 -17.15
CA PHE A 135 -16.46 -8.22 -16.73
C PHE A 135 -16.18 -9.22 -15.59
N SER A 136 -14.92 -9.43 -15.23
CA SER A 136 -14.51 -10.38 -14.20
C SER A 136 -15.12 -10.04 -12.82
N LEU A 137 -15.52 -11.07 -12.06
CA LEU A 137 -15.94 -10.93 -10.68
C LEU A 137 -14.81 -10.34 -9.80
N THR A 138 -13.54 -10.60 -10.14
CA THR A 138 -12.39 -10.00 -9.47
C THR A 138 -12.35 -8.49 -9.68
N ILE A 139 -12.65 -8.00 -10.89
CA ILE A 139 -12.77 -6.55 -11.17
C ILE A 139 -13.94 -5.95 -10.37
N TRP A 140 -15.08 -6.63 -10.30
CA TRP A 140 -16.20 -6.18 -9.45
C TRP A 140 -15.79 -6.05 -7.99
N THR A 141 -15.08 -7.06 -7.46
CA THR A 141 -14.60 -7.06 -6.06
C THR A 141 -13.64 -5.89 -5.82
N HIS A 142 -12.72 -5.64 -6.74
CA HIS A 142 -11.79 -4.51 -6.67
C HIS A 142 -12.54 -3.17 -6.62
N GLN A 143 -13.48 -2.94 -7.56
CA GLN A 143 -14.29 -1.72 -7.59
C GLN A 143 -15.15 -1.55 -6.33
N ALA A 144 -15.70 -2.62 -5.76
CA ALA A 144 -16.47 -2.55 -4.53
C ALA A 144 -15.60 -2.14 -3.33
N LEU A 145 -14.39 -2.67 -3.24
CA LEU A 145 -13.41 -2.27 -2.22
C LEU A 145 -12.95 -0.83 -2.43
N ASP A 146 -12.71 -0.42 -3.68
CA ASP A 146 -12.36 0.96 -4.02
C ASP A 146 -13.45 1.94 -3.61
N ALA A 147 -14.73 1.61 -3.82
CA ALA A 147 -15.85 2.45 -3.38
C ALA A 147 -15.85 2.65 -1.86
N LEU A 148 -15.62 1.58 -1.09
CA LEU A 148 -15.51 1.65 0.37
C LEU A 148 -14.30 2.47 0.80
N TRP A 149 -13.16 2.30 0.12
CA TRP A 149 -11.95 3.06 0.40
C TRP A 149 -12.11 4.56 0.09
N LEU A 150 -12.76 4.90 -1.02
CA LEU A 150 -13.09 6.29 -1.36
C LEU A 150 -14.03 6.92 -0.33
N LEU A 151 -15.07 6.19 0.09
CA LEU A 151 -15.96 6.65 1.16
C LEU A 151 -15.18 6.89 2.46
N ASN A 152 -14.32 5.95 2.85
CA ASN A 152 -13.45 6.11 4.01
C ASN A 152 -12.53 7.34 3.87
N GLY A 153 -11.95 7.56 2.69
CA GLY A 153 -11.11 8.71 2.39
C GLY A 153 -11.85 10.05 2.48
N VAL A 154 -13.09 10.12 1.96
CA VAL A 154 -13.94 11.32 2.09
C VAL A 154 -14.24 11.60 3.56
N ILE A 155 -14.65 10.59 4.33
CA ILE A 155 -14.90 10.74 5.78
C ILE A 155 -13.63 11.21 6.49
N PHE A 156 -12.46 10.64 6.15
CA PHE A 156 -11.18 11.04 6.72
C PHE A 156 -10.88 12.53 6.47
N VAL A 157 -11.00 12.99 5.23
CA VAL A 157 -10.74 14.41 4.88
C VAL A 157 -11.72 15.33 5.59
N VAL A 158 -13.00 14.97 5.67
CA VAL A 158 -14.00 15.76 6.42
C VAL A 158 -13.62 15.84 7.90
N LEU A 159 -13.25 14.71 8.52
CA LEU A 159 -12.83 14.69 9.92
C LEU A 159 -11.55 15.50 10.15
N LEU A 160 -10.57 15.42 9.26
CA LEU A 160 -9.36 16.25 9.32
C LEU A 160 -9.72 17.76 9.37
N ILE A 161 -10.61 18.19 8.48
CA ILE A 161 -11.00 19.61 8.36
C ILE A 161 -11.79 20.04 9.62
N VAL A 162 -12.84 19.29 9.97
CA VAL A 162 -13.74 19.65 11.08
C VAL A 162 -13.04 19.66 12.42
N THR A 163 -12.06 18.77 12.63
CA THR A 163 -11.31 18.67 13.90
C THR A 163 -10.02 19.50 13.94
N GLY A 164 -9.66 20.17 12.85
CA GLY A 164 -8.42 20.97 12.76
C GLY A 164 -7.13 20.14 12.58
N HIS A 165 -7.22 18.81 12.54
CA HIS A 165 -6.04 17.92 12.39
C HIS A 165 -5.40 18.02 10.99
N TRP A 166 -6.04 18.67 10.02
CA TRP A 166 -5.44 18.98 8.71
C TRP A 166 -4.11 19.72 8.83
N ALA A 167 -3.99 20.61 9.83
CA ALA A 167 -2.79 21.41 10.08
C ALA A 167 -1.54 20.55 10.40
N ARG A 168 -1.73 19.31 10.81
CA ARG A 168 -0.62 18.37 11.10
C ARG A 168 -0.03 17.72 9.85
N ILE A 169 -0.77 17.69 8.72
CA ILE A 169 -0.35 17.04 7.49
C ILE A 169 -0.27 17.97 6.29
N VAL A 170 -0.85 19.18 6.35
CA VAL A 170 -0.72 20.18 5.30
C VAL A 170 0.47 21.07 5.59
N PRO A 171 1.48 21.13 4.71
CA PRO A 171 2.67 21.96 4.93
C PRO A 171 2.33 23.44 4.77
N THR A 172 2.31 24.17 5.89
CA THR A 172 2.03 25.60 5.94
C THR A 172 3.28 26.45 6.21
N ASP A 173 4.35 25.82 6.75
CA ASP A 173 5.62 26.49 7.00
C ASP A 173 6.36 26.74 5.66
N PRO A 174 6.80 27.98 5.36
CA PRO A 174 7.57 28.28 4.15
C PRO A 174 8.93 27.57 4.08
N HIS A 175 9.47 27.11 5.23
CA HIS A 175 10.74 26.40 5.34
C HIS A 175 10.56 24.88 5.45
N VAL A 176 9.38 24.34 5.14
CA VAL A 176 9.07 22.90 5.26
C VAL A 176 10.05 22.02 4.49
N PHE A 177 10.55 22.46 3.33
CA PHE A 177 11.50 21.68 2.53
C PHE A 177 12.90 21.66 3.17
N GLN A 178 13.34 22.75 3.82
CA GLN A 178 14.58 22.80 4.59
C GLN A 178 14.50 21.86 5.78
N HIS A 179 13.40 21.93 6.54
CA HIS A 179 13.14 20.99 7.65
C HIS A 179 13.08 19.55 7.16
N ALA A 180 12.46 19.26 6.00
CA ALA A 180 12.41 17.92 5.44
C ALA A 180 13.79 17.40 5.01
N LEU A 181 14.64 18.25 4.44
CA LEU A 181 16.02 17.90 4.11
C LEU A 181 16.83 17.57 5.37
N SER A 182 16.70 18.39 6.40
CA SER A 182 17.32 18.16 7.70
C SER A 182 16.86 16.83 8.30
N ALA A 183 15.56 16.57 8.38
CA ALA A 183 15.01 15.30 8.86
C ALA A 183 15.53 14.12 8.03
N GLY A 184 15.61 14.26 6.70
CA GLY A 184 16.15 13.24 5.80
C GLY A 184 17.62 12.89 6.10
N ILE A 185 18.47 13.89 6.36
CA ILE A 185 19.87 13.67 6.75
C ILE A 185 19.94 12.97 8.12
N GLN A 186 19.11 13.35 9.08
CA GLN A 186 19.03 12.72 10.38
C GLN A 186 18.61 11.25 10.25
N TYR A 187 17.55 10.92 9.50
CA TYR A 187 17.15 9.54 9.22
C TYR A 187 18.25 8.74 8.53
N LEU A 188 18.91 9.32 7.52
CA LEU A 188 19.98 8.67 6.78
C LEU A 188 21.18 8.35 7.68
N SER A 189 21.48 9.19 8.67
CA SER A 189 22.59 9.00 9.63
C SER A 189 22.25 8.03 10.76
N LEU A 190 21.02 7.48 10.82
CA LEU A 190 20.47 6.70 11.91
C LEU A 190 20.47 7.44 13.27
N ASP A 191 20.47 8.76 13.23
CA ASP A 191 20.24 9.60 14.38
C ASP A 191 18.87 10.25 14.23
N TRP A 192 17.87 9.43 14.55
CA TRP A 192 16.48 9.78 14.34
C TRP A 192 16.12 11.02 15.13
N PRO A 193 15.39 11.98 14.53
CA PRO A 193 14.81 13.05 15.29
C PRO A 193 13.95 12.45 16.42
N THR A 194 14.21 12.85 17.67
CA THR A 194 13.46 12.38 18.86
C THR A 194 12.10 13.04 18.90
N GLU A 195 11.20 12.60 18.04
CA GLU A 195 9.89 13.19 17.92
C GLU A 195 8.87 12.50 18.80
N ASN A 196 8.03 13.31 19.39
CA ASN A 196 6.79 12.83 19.91
C ASN A 196 5.69 13.00 18.84
N GLY A 197 5.45 11.95 18.06
CA GLY A 197 4.39 11.95 17.03
C GLY A 197 2.98 12.21 17.59
N TRP A 198 2.82 12.21 18.89
CA TRP A 198 1.61 12.67 19.56
C TRP A 198 1.43 14.17 19.43
N VAL A 199 2.50 14.93 19.57
CA VAL A 199 2.49 16.39 19.52
C VAL A 199 2.73 16.90 18.11
N HIS A 200 3.74 16.37 17.43
CA HIS A 200 4.26 16.94 16.21
C HIS A 200 4.75 15.86 15.24
N TYR A 201 4.59 16.08 13.93
CA TYR A 201 5.29 15.31 12.89
C TYR A 201 6.47 16.10 12.36
N ASN A 202 7.57 15.44 12.02
CA ASN A 202 8.62 16.13 11.28
C ASN A 202 8.16 16.46 9.85
N ALA A 203 8.91 17.37 9.20
CA ALA A 203 8.56 17.86 7.87
C ALA A 203 8.55 16.74 6.80
N LEU A 204 9.42 15.74 6.93
CA LEU A 204 9.46 14.62 5.98
C LEU A 204 8.22 13.73 6.13
N GLN A 205 7.77 13.47 7.36
CA GLN A 205 6.51 12.78 7.63
C GLN A 205 5.31 13.59 7.11
N MET A 206 5.26 14.89 7.42
CA MET A 206 4.20 15.79 6.96
C MET A 206 4.07 15.81 5.45
N LEU A 207 5.16 16.01 4.71
CA LEU A 207 5.18 15.99 3.25
C LEU A 207 4.79 14.62 2.68
N SER A 208 5.23 13.54 3.32
CA SER A 208 4.88 12.18 2.91
C SER A 208 3.38 11.91 3.06
N TYR A 209 2.79 12.34 4.18
CA TYR A 209 1.34 12.20 4.41
C TYR A 209 0.53 13.10 3.47
N ALA A 210 0.97 14.35 3.24
CA ALA A 210 0.36 15.23 2.26
C ALA A 210 0.37 14.61 0.85
N LEU A 211 1.52 14.05 0.44
CA LEU A 211 1.67 13.37 -0.84
C LEU A 211 0.74 12.15 -0.98
N VAL A 212 0.64 11.34 0.07
CA VAL A 212 -0.25 10.16 0.08
C VAL A 212 -1.72 10.59 -0.02
N VAL A 213 -2.15 11.53 0.83
CA VAL A 213 -3.57 11.89 0.96
C VAL A 213 -4.05 12.78 -0.19
N PHE A 214 -3.25 13.77 -0.60
CA PHE A 214 -3.70 14.79 -1.54
C PHE A 214 -3.19 14.60 -2.97
N VAL A 215 -2.26 13.68 -3.22
CA VAL A 215 -1.75 13.41 -4.57
C VAL A 215 -1.95 11.95 -4.96
N ALA A 216 -1.36 11.00 -4.24
CA ALA A 216 -1.38 9.60 -4.64
C ALA A 216 -2.79 8.99 -4.56
N ALA A 217 -3.56 9.26 -3.50
CA ALA A 217 -4.92 8.76 -3.36
C ALA A 217 -5.87 9.33 -4.42
N PRO A 218 -5.90 10.65 -4.72
CA PRO A 218 -6.66 11.19 -5.86
C PRO A 218 -6.24 10.62 -7.22
N LEU A 219 -4.94 10.41 -7.45
CA LEU A 219 -4.47 9.79 -8.70
C LEU A 219 -4.95 8.33 -8.84
N ALA A 220 -4.89 7.55 -7.75
CA ALA A 220 -5.43 6.20 -7.74
C ALA A 220 -6.94 6.21 -8.01
N ALA A 221 -7.69 7.10 -7.36
CA ALA A 221 -9.12 7.26 -7.53
C ALA A 221 -9.51 7.65 -8.96
N LEU A 222 -8.88 8.67 -9.52
CA LEU A 222 -9.15 9.16 -10.88
C LEU A 222 -8.82 8.10 -11.94
N THR A 223 -7.68 7.46 -11.82
CA THR A 223 -7.25 6.42 -12.77
C THR A 223 -8.09 5.15 -12.62
N GLY A 224 -8.46 4.78 -11.38
CA GLY A 224 -9.38 3.68 -11.10
C GLY A 224 -10.79 3.96 -11.67
N TRP A 225 -11.33 5.16 -11.44
CA TRP A 225 -12.60 5.58 -12.02
C TRP A 225 -12.61 5.47 -13.55
N ARG A 226 -11.53 5.93 -14.23
CA ARG A 226 -11.40 5.82 -15.70
C ARG A 226 -11.51 4.38 -16.18
N MET A 227 -11.03 3.42 -15.41
CA MET A 227 -11.02 1.99 -15.76
C MET A 227 -12.25 1.24 -15.25
N SER A 228 -13.10 1.89 -14.46
CA SER A 228 -14.25 1.27 -13.82
C SER A 228 -15.50 1.21 -14.70
N SER A 229 -16.50 0.47 -14.25
CA SER A 229 -17.84 0.44 -14.84
C SER A 229 -18.65 1.72 -14.61
N TRP A 230 -18.18 2.61 -13.71
CA TRP A 230 -18.79 3.92 -13.45
C TRP A 230 -18.36 5.01 -14.43
N PHE A 231 -17.39 4.71 -15.30
CA PHE A 231 -16.94 5.70 -16.27
C PHE A 231 -17.93 5.82 -17.43
N PRO A 232 -18.38 7.05 -17.80
CA PRO A 232 -19.36 7.24 -18.89
C PRO A 232 -18.71 7.01 -20.25
N THR A 233 -18.95 5.85 -20.85
CA THR A 233 -18.34 5.46 -22.14
C THR A 233 -18.79 6.29 -23.31
N GLU A 234 -19.99 6.89 -23.26
CA GLU A 234 -20.57 7.73 -24.32
C GLU A 234 -20.04 9.19 -24.31
N ALA A 235 -19.34 9.59 -23.27
CA ALA A 235 -18.78 10.94 -23.14
C ALA A 235 -17.52 11.10 -24.02
N LYS A 236 -17.69 11.33 -25.33
CA LYS A 236 -16.59 11.40 -26.32
C LYS A 236 -15.49 12.39 -25.95
N GLY A 237 -15.83 13.58 -25.46
CA GLY A 237 -14.87 14.59 -25.02
C GLY A 237 -14.00 14.09 -23.85
N LEU A 238 -14.63 13.50 -22.84
CA LEU A 238 -13.94 12.95 -21.67
C LEU A 238 -13.05 11.77 -22.03
N ASN A 239 -13.51 10.88 -22.94
CA ASN A 239 -12.72 9.76 -23.44
C ASN A 239 -11.46 10.22 -24.18
N LYS A 240 -11.54 11.34 -24.92
CA LYS A 240 -10.41 11.94 -25.61
C LYS A 240 -9.45 12.64 -24.65
N ALA A 241 -9.98 13.38 -23.66
CA ALA A 241 -9.19 14.11 -22.66
C ALA A 241 -8.47 13.16 -21.69
N PHE A 242 -9.10 12.02 -21.35
CA PHE A 242 -8.53 11.03 -20.42
C PHE A 242 -8.55 9.62 -21.04
N PRO A 243 -7.56 9.29 -21.88
CA PRO A 243 -7.45 7.98 -22.52
C PRO A 243 -7.24 6.84 -21.53
N MET A 244 -7.80 5.66 -21.82
CA MET A 244 -7.64 4.46 -20.98
C MET A 244 -6.17 4.05 -20.79
N GLU A 245 -5.34 4.26 -21.80
CA GLU A 245 -3.92 3.92 -21.77
C GLU A 245 -3.15 4.77 -20.74
N VAL A 246 -3.49 6.06 -20.64
CA VAL A 246 -2.91 6.97 -19.63
C VAL A 246 -3.29 6.49 -18.22
N ALA A 247 -4.57 6.17 -18.00
CA ALA A 247 -5.03 5.67 -16.72
C ALA A 247 -4.26 4.39 -16.32
N ARG A 248 -4.09 3.43 -17.23
CA ARG A 248 -3.33 2.18 -16.97
C ARG A 248 -1.85 2.43 -16.66
N LYS A 249 -1.21 3.35 -17.40
CA LYS A 249 0.20 3.70 -17.19
C LYS A 249 0.46 4.37 -15.85
N VAL A 250 -0.52 5.07 -15.29
CA VAL A 250 -0.40 5.79 -14.02
C VAL A 250 -0.85 4.93 -12.84
N HIS A 251 -1.94 4.19 -12.97
CA HIS A 251 -2.54 3.43 -11.85
C HIS A 251 -1.59 2.42 -11.21
N PHE A 252 -0.88 1.64 -12.02
CA PHE A 252 0.04 0.63 -11.51
C PHE A 252 1.27 1.23 -10.79
N PRO A 253 1.99 2.23 -11.33
CA PRO A 253 3.02 2.95 -10.58
C PRO A 253 2.54 3.57 -9.27
N VAL A 254 1.32 4.12 -9.22
CA VAL A 254 0.72 4.64 -7.98
C VAL A 254 0.53 3.52 -6.96
N MET A 255 0.07 2.34 -7.37
CA MET A 255 0.00 1.16 -6.48
C MET A 255 1.38 0.78 -5.96
N VAL A 256 2.43 0.76 -6.82
CA VAL A 256 3.81 0.48 -6.40
C VAL A 256 4.31 1.52 -5.39
N PHE A 257 3.98 2.79 -5.60
CA PHE A 257 4.27 3.86 -4.63
C PHE A 257 3.61 3.58 -3.27
N PHE A 258 2.33 3.20 -3.24
CA PHE A 258 1.67 2.84 -1.98
C PHE A 258 2.35 1.65 -1.28
N VAL A 259 2.72 0.62 -2.02
CA VAL A 259 3.45 -0.53 -1.45
C VAL A 259 4.79 -0.10 -0.86
N ALA A 260 5.57 0.71 -1.59
CA ALA A 260 6.85 1.23 -1.11
C ALA A 260 6.65 2.10 0.15
N PHE A 261 5.65 3.00 0.14
CA PHE A 261 5.30 3.82 1.29
C PHE A 261 4.93 2.95 2.52
N ILE A 262 4.10 1.92 2.33
CA ILE A 262 3.70 1.02 3.43
C ILE A 262 4.93 0.31 4.03
N VAL A 263 5.82 -0.19 3.19
CA VAL A 263 7.05 -0.87 3.65
C VAL A 263 7.92 0.07 4.49
N VAL A 264 8.19 1.27 3.99
CA VAL A 264 8.98 2.29 4.71
C VAL A 264 8.27 2.72 5.99
N HIS A 265 6.96 2.97 5.93
CA HIS A 265 6.15 3.38 7.09
C HIS A 265 6.17 2.32 8.19
N VAL A 266 5.91 1.05 7.87
CA VAL A 266 5.93 -0.04 8.86
C VAL A 266 7.33 -0.21 9.46
N PHE A 267 8.37 -0.11 8.64
CA PHE A 267 9.75 -0.14 9.12
C PHE A 267 10.01 0.98 10.14
N LEU A 268 9.67 2.23 9.79
CA LEU A 268 9.88 3.37 10.69
C LEU A 268 9.07 3.22 11.98
N VAL A 269 7.79 2.85 11.91
CA VAL A 269 6.96 2.60 13.11
C VAL A 269 7.61 1.58 14.05
N ALA A 270 8.19 0.50 13.48
CA ALA A 270 8.84 -0.54 14.28
C ALA A 270 10.14 -0.05 14.95
N PHE A 271 10.95 0.75 14.24
CA PHE A 271 12.28 1.14 14.70
C PHE A 271 12.32 2.46 15.48
N THR A 272 11.31 3.33 15.35
CA THR A 272 11.24 4.62 16.10
C THR A 272 10.44 4.56 17.39
N GLY A 273 10.01 3.36 17.83
CA GLY A 273 9.28 3.20 19.09
C GLY A 273 7.95 2.46 18.92
N LEU A 274 8.02 1.16 18.59
CA LEU A 274 6.88 0.32 18.23
C LEU A 274 5.68 0.46 19.18
N LEU A 275 5.89 0.27 20.49
CA LEU A 275 4.79 0.27 21.46
C LEU A 275 4.15 1.65 21.60
N THR A 276 4.96 2.70 21.65
CA THR A 276 4.47 4.08 21.72
C THR A 276 3.67 4.44 20.47
N ASN A 277 4.21 4.18 19.28
CA ASN A 277 3.55 4.48 18.01
C ASN A 277 2.22 3.71 17.84
N LEU A 278 2.18 2.44 18.26
CA LEU A 278 0.95 1.65 18.22
C LEU A 278 -0.07 2.11 19.26
N ASN A 279 0.36 2.53 20.46
CA ASN A 279 -0.55 3.11 21.44
C ASN A 279 -1.12 4.45 20.98
N HIS A 280 -0.32 5.31 20.37
CA HIS A 280 -0.80 6.57 19.78
C HIS A 280 -1.93 6.29 18.77
N MET A 281 -1.69 5.38 17.83
CA MET A 281 -2.59 5.13 16.70
C MET A 281 -3.83 4.30 17.09
N TYR A 282 -3.65 3.21 17.85
CA TYR A 282 -4.71 2.23 18.06
C TYR A 282 -5.44 2.37 19.41
N THR A 283 -4.89 3.10 20.37
CA THR A 283 -5.51 3.29 21.68
C THR A 283 -5.69 4.77 22.07
N SER A 284 -5.30 5.70 21.18
CA SER A 284 -5.41 7.16 21.42
C SER A 284 -4.80 7.60 22.76
N ARG A 285 -3.62 7.05 23.12
CA ARG A 285 -2.94 7.33 24.40
C ARG A 285 -1.53 7.86 24.13
N GLY A 286 -1.31 9.14 24.50
CA GLY A 286 0.00 9.78 24.48
C GLY A 286 0.90 9.22 25.60
N GLY A 287 2.18 8.94 25.25
CA GLY A 287 3.19 8.50 26.21
C GLY A 287 3.03 7.07 26.76
N ALA A 288 2.01 6.32 26.34
CA ALA A 288 1.83 4.93 26.77
C ALA A 288 2.83 4.01 26.07
N THR A 289 3.47 3.11 26.85
CA THR A 289 4.48 2.14 26.37
C THR A 289 4.08 0.69 26.65
N ASP A 290 2.86 0.45 27.11
CA ASP A 290 2.32 -0.89 27.32
C ASP A 290 1.96 -1.61 26.00
N ALA A 291 1.57 -2.88 26.09
CA ALA A 291 1.30 -3.72 24.93
C ALA A 291 -0.12 -3.55 24.32
N TRP A 292 -0.99 -2.70 24.84
CA TRP A 292 -2.38 -2.63 24.38
C TRP A 292 -2.50 -2.18 22.93
N GLY A 293 -1.72 -1.19 22.50
CA GLY A 293 -1.67 -0.79 21.09
C GLY A 293 -1.23 -1.93 20.16
N LEU A 294 -0.26 -2.74 20.61
CA LEU A 294 0.19 -3.93 19.89
C LEU A 294 -0.91 -5.00 19.80
N VAL A 295 -1.65 -5.24 20.88
CA VAL A 295 -2.76 -6.21 20.89
C VAL A 295 -3.84 -5.80 19.88
N VAL A 296 -4.27 -4.53 19.90
CA VAL A 296 -5.28 -4.01 18.96
C VAL A 296 -4.77 -4.08 17.51
N PHE A 297 -3.50 -3.76 17.28
CA PHE A 297 -2.87 -3.90 15.97
C PHE A 297 -2.87 -5.36 15.49
N LEU A 298 -2.47 -6.32 16.33
CA LEU A 298 -2.46 -7.74 15.96
C LEU A 298 -3.87 -8.28 15.67
N VAL A 299 -4.88 -7.84 16.42
CA VAL A 299 -6.29 -8.14 16.10
C VAL A 299 -6.67 -7.56 14.74
N SER A 300 -6.28 -6.32 14.45
CA SER A 300 -6.52 -5.68 13.15
C SER A 300 -5.88 -6.44 11.99
N VAL A 301 -4.64 -6.92 12.19
CA VAL A 301 -3.94 -7.78 11.21
C VAL A 301 -4.65 -9.13 11.04
N ALA A 302 -5.10 -9.75 12.12
CA ALA A 302 -5.82 -11.03 12.06
C ALA A 302 -7.16 -10.88 11.31
N VAL A 303 -7.92 -9.80 11.55
CA VAL A 303 -9.14 -9.49 10.80
C VAL A 303 -8.86 -9.28 9.33
N THR A 304 -7.79 -8.56 9.00
CA THR A 304 -7.37 -8.32 7.60
C THR A 304 -6.95 -9.63 6.93
N ALA A 305 -6.20 -10.49 7.61
CA ALA A 305 -5.81 -11.80 7.12
C ALA A 305 -7.00 -12.74 6.90
N ALA A 306 -7.98 -12.72 7.82
CA ALA A 306 -9.24 -13.45 7.66
C ALA A 306 -10.00 -12.96 6.42
N ALA A 307 -10.16 -11.66 6.25
CA ALA A 307 -10.81 -11.09 5.06
C ALA A 307 -10.05 -11.45 3.76
N TRP A 308 -8.73 -11.40 3.78
CA TRP A 308 -7.91 -11.88 2.66
C TRP A 308 -8.22 -13.32 2.30
N PHE A 309 -8.35 -14.21 3.29
CA PHE A 309 -8.66 -15.62 3.07
C PHE A 309 -10.08 -15.81 2.51
N PHE A 310 -11.06 -15.06 3.03
CA PHE A 310 -12.46 -15.15 2.60
C PHE A 310 -12.76 -14.38 1.31
N LEU A 311 -11.88 -13.57 0.79
CA LEU A 311 -12.06 -12.83 -0.47
C LEU A 311 -11.93 -13.78 -1.68
N LYS A 312 -12.84 -14.74 -1.79
CA LYS A 312 -12.95 -15.76 -2.84
C LYS A 312 -14.32 -15.73 -3.50
N PRO A 313 -14.47 -16.24 -4.73
CA PRO A 313 -15.74 -16.24 -5.46
C PRO A 313 -16.90 -16.84 -4.68
N ALA A 314 -16.65 -17.84 -3.84
CA ALA A 314 -17.68 -18.43 -2.98
C ALA A 314 -18.37 -17.42 -2.03
N PHE A 315 -17.63 -16.39 -1.60
CA PHE A 315 -18.15 -15.34 -0.71
C PHE A 315 -18.51 -14.06 -1.46
N THR A 316 -17.76 -13.71 -2.52
CA THR A 316 -17.99 -12.47 -3.27
C THR A 316 -19.15 -12.59 -4.27
N ALA A 317 -19.39 -13.77 -4.87
CA ALA A 317 -20.47 -13.97 -5.84
C ALA A 317 -21.88 -13.76 -5.24
N PRO A 318 -22.23 -14.28 -4.05
CA PRO A 318 -23.55 -14.02 -3.45
C PRO A 318 -23.79 -12.53 -3.16
N VAL A 319 -22.75 -11.79 -2.80
CA VAL A 319 -22.84 -10.33 -2.57
C VAL A 319 -23.02 -9.62 -3.91
N ALA A 320 -22.22 -9.95 -4.92
CA ALA A 320 -22.28 -9.36 -6.25
C ALA A 320 -23.64 -9.60 -6.92
N SER A 321 -24.26 -10.77 -6.70
CA SER A 321 -25.57 -11.12 -7.26
C SER A 321 -26.70 -10.20 -6.84
N ARG A 322 -26.51 -9.40 -5.79
CA ARG A 322 -27.48 -8.36 -5.36
C ARG A 322 -27.42 -7.11 -6.26
N PHE A 323 -26.35 -6.93 -7.02
CA PHE A 323 -26.09 -5.75 -7.85
C PHE A 323 -26.10 -6.05 -9.35
N GLY A 324 -26.25 -7.32 -9.72
CA GLY A 324 -26.24 -7.76 -11.11
C GLY A 324 -26.30 -9.28 -11.23
N THR A 325 -25.94 -9.79 -12.39
CA THR A 325 -25.93 -11.23 -12.67
C THR A 325 -24.51 -11.77 -12.60
N VAL A 326 -24.30 -12.83 -11.82
CA VAL A 326 -23.03 -13.55 -11.72
C VAL A 326 -23.18 -14.87 -12.48
N GLY A 327 -22.23 -15.18 -13.36
CA GLY A 327 -22.20 -16.41 -14.16
C GLY A 327 -20.77 -16.80 -14.55
N ARG A 328 -20.64 -17.99 -15.14
CA ARG A 328 -19.36 -18.48 -15.69
C ARG A 328 -19.05 -17.87 -17.05
#